data_3e82a1111cb8635718593f13d45742bb
#
_entry.id   3e82a1111cb8635718593f13d45742bb
#
_cell.length_a   1.000
_cell.length_b   1.000
_cell.length_c   1.000
_cell.angle_alpha   90.00
_cell.angle_beta   90.00
_cell.angle_gamma   90.00
#
_symmetry.space_group_name_H-M   'P 1'
#
loop_
_entity.id
_entity.type
_entity.pdbx_description
1 polymer ?
#
loop_
_entity_poly.entity_id
_entity_poly.type
_entity_poly.pdbx_seq_one_letter_code
_entity_poly.pdbx_strand_id
1 'polypeptide(L)'
;MMRLQAPYTNLFRMQTFSMQSLRAGLLLVACLAALICASGQRAGAAPNRVLADLSYDLVEINSSYHGTELLLFGAYRGIPGDDLILEVRGPSTDLLQRRKEQKAGIWINVETFRWLGVPSFYHVFSTRPLAEIAPLQTLTESGVGAASLGLRLAKSKGGHGSHHNGGDDSPVSRASASTDEQNAGLVRNMTGLGLWATRTSSVKTQQDMLYRTALSLPSNVPPGSYVVRVLHFRDGVAISESKTDMKIRKAGLSALIYRFAHDYSLFYGLFAIAFAMASGWLAAIAFRRN
;
A
#
# COMPACT_ATOMS: atom_id res chain seq x y z
N MET A 1 103.38 56.55 4.31
CA MET A 1 102.87 56.29 2.95
C MET A 1 101.56 55.49 3.07
N MET A 2 100.47 56.21 2.81
CA MET A 2 99.46 55.89 1.78
C MET A 2 98.79 54.54 1.93
N ARG A 3 97.51 54.34 2.01
CA ARG A 3 96.20 54.83 1.53
C ARG A 3 95.14 54.01 2.24
N LEU A 4 94.14 54.63 2.78
CA LEU A 4 92.75 54.79 2.26
C LEU A 4 92.05 53.57 1.64
N GLN A 5 90.96 53.14 2.24
CA GLN A 5 89.60 53.14 1.61
C GLN A 5 88.71 52.28 2.46
N ALA A 6 87.64 52.77 3.04
CA ALA A 6 86.35 53.22 2.56
C ALA A 6 85.27 52.12 2.66
N PRO A 7 84.03 52.47 2.76
CA PRO A 7 83.06 51.88 3.74
C PRO A 7 82.01 50.97 3.02
N TYR A 8 81.48 50.07 3.77
CA TYR A 8 80.33 49.27 3.30
C TYR A 8 79.04 49.96 3.69
N THR A 9 78.36 50.54 2.71
CA THR A 9 76.98 50.97 2.78
C THR A 9 76.07 49.77 2.50
N ASN A 10 75.40 49.27 3.54
CA ASN A 10 74.28 48.31 3.40
C ASN A 10 73.03 49.10 3.06
N LEU A 11 72.62 49.00 1.79
CA LEU A 11 71.36 49.50 1.26
C LEU A 11 70.24 48.59 1.77
N PHE A 12 69.46 49.09 2.72
CA PHE A 12 68.20 48.54 3.20
C PHE A 12 67.17 48.73 2.07
N ARG A 13 66.93 47.68 1.28
CA ARG A 13 65.94 47.69 0.18
C ARG A 13 64.55 47.54 0.82
N MET A 14 63.91 48.68 1.09
CA MET A 14 62.49 48.71 1.43
C MET A 14 61.71 48.23 0.22
N GLN A 15 61.19 46.99 0.33
CA GLN A 15 60.12 46.46 -0.58
C GLN A 15 58.86 47.28 -0.35
N THR A 16 58.56 48.16 -1.30
CA THR A 16 57.23 48.80 -1.37
C THR A 16 56.20 47.75 -1.70
N PHE A 17 55.48 47.26 -0.68
CA PHE A 17 54.35 46.43 -0.86
C PHE A 17 53.29 47.22 -1.64
N SER A 18 53.09 46.85 -2.91
CA SER A 18 52.18 47.54 -3.82
C SER A 18 50.74 47.48 -3.24
N MET A 19 50.09 48.63 -3.14
CA MET A 19 48.69 48.76 -2.74
C MET A 19 47.74 47.92 -3.60
N GLN A 20 48.20 47.42 -4.74
CA GLN A 20 47.44 46.51 -5.61
C GLN A 20 47.34 45.10 -5.04
N SER A 21 48.35 44.58 -4.34
CA SER A 21 48.32 43.27 -3.71
C SER A 21 47.36 43.22 -2.53
N LEU A 22 47.26 44.35 -1.77
CA LEU A 22 46.30 44.46 -0.66
C LEU A 22 44.85 44.47 -1.16
N ARG A 23 44.58 45.15 -2.28
CA ARG A 23 43.23 45.20 -2.90
C ARG A 23 42.80 43.84 -3.47
N ALA A 24 43.74 43.11 -4.10
CA ALA A 24 43.48 41.77 -4.61
C ALA A 24 43.20 40.77 -3.47
N GLY A 25 43.92 40.83 -2.35
CA GLY A 25 43.67 40.03 -1.15
C GLY A 25 42.28 40.30 -0.52
N LEU A 26 41.90 41.57 -0.43
CA LEU A 26 40.60 41.98 0.12
C LEU A 26 39.44 41.51 -0.75
N LEU A 27 39.59 41.60 -2.08
CA LEU A 27 38.57 41.08 -3.03
C LEU A 27 38.42 39.55 -2.96
N LEU A 28 39.53 38.82 -2.77
CA LEU A 28 39.51 37.37 -2.66
C LEU A 28 38.81 36.92 -1.35
N VAL A 29 39.06 37.61 -0.25
CA VAL A 29 38.39 37.37 1.04
C VAL A 29 36.91 37.72 0.93
N ALA A 30 36.54 38.83 0.28
CA ALA A 30 35.15 39.22 0.07
C ALA A 30 34.39 38.21 -0.83
N CYS A 31 35.03 37.72 -1.90
CA CYS A 31 34.45 36.66 -2.74
C CYS A 31 34.30 35.33 -1.98
N LEU A 32 35.27 34.96 -1.14
CA LEU A 32 35.20 33.74 -0.33
C LEU A 32 34.07 33.87 0.72
N ALA A 33 33.94 35.02 1.37
CA ALA A 33 32.86 35.31 2.30
C ALA A 33 31.50 35.31 1.60
N ALA A 34 31.37 35.85 0.39
CA ALA A 34 30.17 35.81 -0.43
C ALA A 34 29.80 34.36 -0.85
N LEU A 35 30.80 33.52 -1.17
CA LEU A 35 30.59 32.10 -1.46
C LEU A 35 30.10 31.33 -0.23
N ILE A 36 30.63 31.61 0.96
CA ILE A 36 30.22 31.00 2.21
C ILE A 36 28.80 31.46 2.60
N CYS A 37 28.45 32.72 2.37
CA CYS A 37 27.09 33.22 2.58
C CYS A 37 26.07 32.66 1.56
N ALA A 38 26.50 32.40 0.33
CA ALA A 38 25.64 31.81 -0.70
C ALA A 38 25.39 30.30 -0.49
N SER A 39 26.26 29.59 0.24
CA SER A 39 26.06 28.19 0.61
C SER A 39 25.21 27.98 1.87
N GLY A 40 24.95 29.04 2.62
CA GLY A 40 24.08 28.99 3.79
C GLY A 40 22.68 29.46 3.45
N GLN A 41 21.77 28.52 3.26
CA GLN A 41 20.32 28.57 3.46
C GLN A 41 19.51 27.92 2.34
N ARG A 42 19.78 26.67 2.12
CA ARG A 42 18.64 25.80 1.84
C ARG A 42 18.17 25.25 3.19
N ALA A 43 17.48 26.07 3.95
CA ALA A 43 16.50 25.58 4.91
C ALA A 43 15.42 24.91 4.07
N GLY A 44 15.65 23.66 3.67
CA GLY A 44 14.64 22.82 3.08
C GLY A 44 13.52 22.78 4.11
N ALA A 45 12.34 23.29 3.77
CA ALA A 45 11.15 23.06 4.55
C ALA A 45 11.13 21.56 4.87
N ALA A 46 11.11 21.21 6.15
CA ALA A 46 11.08 19.81 6.56
C ALA A 46 9.92 19.16 5.80
N PRO A 47 10.16 18.06 5.05
CA PRO A 47 9.13 17.51 4.19
C PRO A 47 7.88 17.25 5.04
N ASN A 48 6.71 17.63 4.53
CA ASN A 48 5.42 17.28 5.13
C ASN A 48 5.41 15.75 5.22
N ARG A 49 5.72 15.20 6.39
CA ARG A 49 5.78 13.76 6.61
C ARG A 49 4.53 13.34 7.33
N VAL A 50 3.82 12.40 6.74
CA VAL A 50 2.84 11.57 7.44
C VAL A 50 3.51 10.25 7.82
N LEU A 51 3.25 9.77 9.03
CA LEU A 51 3.72 8.48 9.54
C LEU A 51 2.49 7.65 9.88
N ALA A 52 2.54 6.37 9.56
CA ALA A 52 1.47 5.42 9.84
C ALA A 52 2.00 4.25 10.63
N ASP A 53 1.19 3.77 11.58
CA ASP A 53 1.46 2.58 12.35
C ASP A 53 0.16 1.85 12.70
N LEU A 54 0.27 0.61 13.12
CA LEU A 54 -0.83 -0.28 13.46
C LEU A 54 -0.62 -0.82 14.87
N SER A 55 -1.72 -1.08 15.59
CA SER A 55 -1.63 -1.74 16.90
C SER A 55 -1.03 -3.15 16.83
N TYR A 56 -1.15 -3.81 15.68
CA TYR A 56 -0.54 -5.10 15.35
C TYR A 56 -0.18 -5.13 13.87
N ASP A 57 1.04 -5.52 13.55
CA ASP A 57 1.53 -5.73 12.19
C ASP A 57 1.26 -7.16 11.68
N LEU A 58 0.93 -8.08 12.61
CA LEU A 58 0.60 -9.46 12.34
C LEU A 58 -0.73 -9.85 12.96
N VAL A 59 -1.64 -10.33 12.12
CA VAL A 59 -2.94 -10.91 12.53
C VAL A 59 -2.95 -12.40 12.23
N GLU A 60 -3.28 -13.20 13.23
CA GLU A 60 -3.38 -14.65 13.08
C GLU A 60 -4.84 -15.11 13.03
N ILE A 61 -5.18 -15.83 11.97
CA ILE A 61 -6.50 -16.44 11.77
C ILE A 61 -6.44 -17.90 12.14
N ASN A 62 -7.19 -18.30 13.13
CA ASN A 62 -7.38 -19.70 13.54
C ASN A 62 -8.84 -20.12 13.35
N SER A 63 -9.20 -21.35 13.75
CA SER A 63 -10.56 -21.88 13.63
C SER A 63 -11.60 -21.15 14.50
N SER A 64 -11.16 -20.40 15.53
CA SER A 64 -12.01 -19.59 16.40
C SER A 64 -12.01 -18.11 16.05
N TYR A 65 -11.44 -17.72 14.91
CA TYR A 65 -11.40 -16.32 14.48
C TYR A 65 -12.77 -15.85 14.00
N HIS A 66 -13.34 -14.86 14.65
CA HIS A 66 -14.64 -14.26 14.32
C HIS A 66 -14.52 -12.83 13.78
N GLY A 67 -13.31 -12.38 13.46
CA GLY A 67 -12.98 -11.01 13.12
C GLY A 67 -12.19 -10.33 14.24
N THR A 68 -11.57 -9.21 13.92
CA THR A 68 -10.84 -8.39 14.90
C THR A 68 -10.88 -6.93 14.49
N GLU A 69 -10.66 -6.06 15.46
CA GLU A 69 -10.52 -4.63 15.24
C GLU A 69 -9.10 -4.20 15.57
N LEU A 70 -8.46 -3.50 14.65
CA LEU A 70 -7.13 -2.94 14.78
C LEU A 70 -7.22 -1.44 14.88
N LEU A 71 -6.37 -0.83 15.72
CA LEU A 71 -6.18 0.60 15.71
C LEU A 71 -5.13 0.96 14.66
N LEU A 72 -5.52 1.75 13.68
CA LEU A 72 -4.63 2.40 12.71
C LEU A 72 -4.42 3.84 13.18
N PHE A 73 -3.21 4.24 13.43
CA PHE A 73 -2.87 5.54 13.99
C PHE A 73 -1.55 6.06 13.43
N GLY A 74 -1.26 7.30 13.72
CA GLY A 74 0.01 7.88 13.31
C GLY A 74 0.09 9.36 13.61
N ALA A 75 1.15 9.96 13.07
CA ALA A 75 1.42 11.37 13.21
C ALA A 75 1.58 12.04 11.85
N TYR A 76 1.17 13.28 11.76
CA TYR A 76 1.36 14.11 10.58
C TYR A 76 1.65 15.54 10.99
N ARG A 77 2.20 16.32 10.09
CA ARG A 77 2.39 17.76 10.32
C ARG A 77 1.32 18.49 9.56
N GLY A 78 0.17 18.65 10.21
CA GLY A 78 -0.99 19.31 9.65
C GLY A 78 -1.10 20.79 10.02
N ILE A 79 -1.98 21.46 9.32
CA ILE A 79 -2.54 22.76 9.66
C ILE A 79 -4.06 22.62 9.66
N PRO A 80 -4.80 23.55 10.32
CA PRO A 80 -6.26 23.53 10.25
C PRO A 80 -6.77 23.51 8.81
N GLY A 81 -7.64 22.55 8.50
CA GLY A 81 -8.18 22.34 7.14
C GLY A 81 -7.49 21.25 6.32
N ASP A 82 -6.39 20.67 6.80
CA ASP A 82 -5.78 19.48 6.18
C ASP A 82 -6.65 18.26 6.38
N ASP A 83 -6.61 17.38 5.39
CA ASP A 83 -7.35 16.12 5.38
C ASP A 83 -6.43 14.90 5.28
N LEU A 84 -6.92 13.79 5.80
CA LEU A 84 -6.26 12.50 5.70
C LEU A 84 -7.17 11.48 5.03
N ILE A 85 -6.58 10.71 4.12
CA ILE A 85 -7.20 9.52 3.54
C ILE A 85 -6.31 8.34 3.84
N LEU A 86 -6.89 7.30 4.44
CA LEU A 86 -6.23 6.07 4.78
C LEU A 86 -6.81 4.95 3.91
N GLU A 87 -5.95 4.24 3.23
CA GLU A 87 -6.32 3.13 2.35
C GLU A 87 -5.67 1.85 2.85
N VAL A 88 -6.46 0.81 3.01
CA VAL A 88 -5.97 -0.54 3.35
C VAL A 88 -6.27 -1.46 2.19
N ARG A 89 -5.23 -2.00 1.58
CA ARG A 89 -5.31 -2.88 0.42
C ARG A 89 -4.74 -4.25 0.74
N GLY A 90 -5.55 -5.28 0.57
CA GLY A 90 -5.15 -6.68 0.70
C GLY A 90 -4.46 -7.23 -0.55
N PRO A 91 -4.02 -8.49 -0.51
CA PRO A 91 -3.37 -9.15 -1.64
C PRO A 91 -4.27 -9.19 -2.87
N SER A 92 -3.67 -9.06 -4.05
CA SER A 92 -4.38 -9.17 -5.32
C SER A 92 -4.75 -10.63 -5.60
N THR A 93 -5.97 -10.86 -6.08
CA THR A 93 -6.47 -12.17 -6.44
C THR A 93 -7.34 -12.10 -7.69
N ASP A 94 -7.48 -13.23 -8.37
CA ASP A 94 -8.45 -13.35 -9.46
C ASP A 94 -9.81 -13.76 -8.89
N LEU A 95 -10.86 -13.09 -9.31
CA LEU A 95 -12.22 -13.34 -8.86
C LEU A 95 -13.12 -13.80 -10.00
N LEU A 96 -14.01 -14.75 -9.69
CA LEU A 96 -15.07 -15.18 -10.60
C LEU A 96 -16.41 -14.61 -10.14
N GLN A 97 -17.01 -13.78 -10.96
CA GLN A 97 -18.33 -13.23 -10.77
C GLN A 97 -19.29 -13.97 -11.69
N ARG A 98 -20.42 -14.45 -11.17
CA ARG A 98 -21.46 -15.16 -11.92
C ARG A 98 -22.75 -14.38 -11.90
N ARG A 99 -23.29 -14.12 -13.09
CA ARG A 99 -24.64 -13.58 -13.23
C ARG A 99 -25.64 -14.74 -13.25
N LYS A 100 -26.62 -14.65 -12.38
CA LYS A 100 -27.72 -15.63 -12.31
C LYS A 100 -28.99 -15.03 -12.89
N GLU A 101 -29.75 -15.83 -13.62
CA GLU A 101 -31.11 -15.51 -14.07
C GLU A 101 -32.08 -16.60 -13.61
N GLN A 102 -33.31 -16.20 -13.32
CA GLN A 102 -34.37 -17.13 -13.03
C GLN A 102 -35.03 -17.59 -14.33
N LYS A 103 -34.92 -18.88 -14.67
CA LYS A 103 -35.59 -19.49 -15.81
C LYS A 103 -36.45 -20.66 -15.32
N ALA A 104 -37.71 -20.64 -15.68
CA ALA A 104 -38.68 -21.65 -15.23
C ALA A 104 -38.70 -21.92 -13.69
N GLY A 105 -38.54 -20.86 -12.90
CA GLY A 105 -38.52 -20.96 -11.43
C GLY A 105 -37.17 -21.37 -10.81
N ILE A 106 -36.15 -21.66 -11.62
CA ILE A 106 -34.82 -22.11 -11.17
C ILE A 106 -33.79 -21.02 -11.45
N TRP A 107 -32.89 -20.76 -10.50
CA TRP A 107 -31.76 -19.86 -10.69
C TRP A 107 -30.60 -20.57 -11.39
N ILE A 108 -30.27 -20.14 -12.62
CA ILE A 108 -29.16 -20.68 -13.40
C ILE A 108 -28.08 -19.62 -13.62
N ASN A 109 -26.83 -20.06 -13.69
CA ASN A 109 -25.72 -19.19 -14.06
C ASN A 109 -25.74 -18.98 -15.58
N VAL A 110 -25.98 -17.75 -16.03
CA VAL A 110 -26.03 -17.42 -17.48
C VAL A 110 -24.72 -16.87 -17.98
N GLU A 111 -23.95 -16.20 -17.12
CA GLU A 111 -22.64 -15.63 -17.48
C GLU A 111 -21.64 -15.78 -16.34
N THR A 112 -20.36 -15.89 -16.70
CA THR A 112 -19.23 -15.90 -15.77
C THR A 112 -18.18 -14.91 -16.23
N PHE A 113 -17.82 -13.99 -15.37
CA PHE A 113 -16.80 -12.98 -15.57
C PHE A 113 -15.59 -13.29 -14.71
N ARG A 114 -14.41 -13.20 -15.28
CA ARG A 114 -13.15 -13.34 -14.55
C ARG A 114 -12.48 -11.99 -14.42
N TRP A 115 -12.33 -11.53 -13.21
CA TRP A 115 -11.62 -10.33 -12.84
C TRP A 115 -10.18 -10.66 -12.50
N LEU A 116 -9.22 -9.90 -13.02
CA LEU A 116 -7.80 -10.13 -12.82
C LEU A 116 -7.19 -9.10 -11.89
N GLY A 117 -6.42 -9.59 -10.91
CA GLY A 117 -5.63 -8.74 -10.03
C GLY A 117 -6.43 -7.84 -9.12
N VAL A 118 -7.62 -8.26 -8.72
CA VAL A 118 -8.52 -7.50 -7.83
C VAL A 118 -8.00 -7.56 -6.40
N PRO A 119 -7.93 -6.44 -5.66
CA PRO A 119 -7.59 -6.50 -4.24
C PRO A 119 -8.66 -7.30 -3.48
N SER A 120 -8.21 -8.32 -2.76
CA SER A 120 -9.10 -9.20 -1.98
C SER A 120 -9.73 -8.50 -0.78
N PHE A 121 -9.16 -7.38 -0.37
CA PHE A 121 -9.65 -6.49 0.68
C PHE A 121 -9.34 -5.04 0.30
N TYR A 122 -10.29 -4.13 0.51
CA TYR A 122 -10.11 -2.72 0.17
C TYR A 122 -10.97 -1.83 1.06
N HIS A 123 -10.34 -1.17 2.02
CA HIS A 123 -11.02 -0.21 2.89
C HIS A 123 -10.40 1.17 2.73
N VAL A 124 -11.26 2.18 2.64
CA VAL A 124 -10.88 3.60 2.62
C VAL A 124 -11.52 4.30 3.80
N PHE A 125 -10.72 5.05 4.53
CA PHE A 125 -11.14 5.88 5.65
C PHE A 125 -10.74 7.33 5.36
N SER A 126 -11.55 8.28 5.76
CA SER A 126 -11.24 9.70 5.52
C SER A 126 -11.71 10.58 6.68
N THR A 127 -11.11 11.76 6.80
CA THR A 127 -11.50 12.80 7.77
C THR A 127 -12.84 13.40 7.41
N ARG A 128 -13.10 13.62 6.11
CA ARG A 128 -14.36 14.15 5.55
C ARG A 128 -14.81 13.30 4.35
N PRO A 129 -16.00 13.51 3.79
CA PRO A 129 -16.39 12.89 2.52
C PRO A 129 -15.35 13.12 1.43
N LEU A 130 -15.00 12.08 0.68
CA LEU A 130 -13.92 12.13 -0.32
C LEU A 130 -14.11 13.25 -1.35
N ALA A 131 -15.35 13.51 -1.76
CA ALA A 131 -15.69 14.56 -2.72
C ALA A 131 -15.45 16.00 -2.17
N GLU A 132 -15.37 16.16 -0.85
CA GLU A 132 -15.04 17.42 -0.21
C GLU A 132 -13.53 17.61 -0.02
N ILE A 133 -12.78 16.50 0.01
CA ILE A 133 -11.32 16.52 0.18
C ILE A 133 -10.65 16.90 -1.13
N ALA A 134 -11.03 16.22 -2.24
CA ALA A 134 -10.43 16.47 -3.54
C ALA A 134 -11.38 16.08 -4.70
N PRO A 135 -11.20 16.67 -5.90
CA PRO A 135 -11.90 16.27 -7.10
C PRO A 135 -11.66 14.79 -7.42
N LEU A 136 -12.64 14.14 -8.06
CA LEU A 136 -12.56 12.72 -8.42
C LEU A 136 -11.31 12.39 -9.25
N GLN A 137 -10.91 13.29 -10.14
CA GLN A 137 -9.70 13.13 -10.95
C GLN A 137 -8.46 13.03 -10.06
N THR A 138 -8.26 13.96 -9.12
CA THR A 138 -7.13 13.96 -8.19
C THR A 138 -7.12 12.72 -7.29
N LEU A 139 -8.30 12.28 -6.82
CA LEU A 139 -8.43 11.03 -6.05
C LEU A 139 -8.01 9.83 -6.87
N THR A 140 -8.42 9.76 -8.14
CA THR A 140 -8.07 8.66 -9.06
C THR A 140 -6.58 8.67 -9.37
N GLU A 141 -5.99 9.83 -9.64
CA GLU A 141 -4.53 9.99 -9.87
C GLU A 141 -3.72 9.62 -8.63
N SER A 142 -4.24 9.91 -7.43
CA SER A 142 -3.65 9.49 -6.16
C SER A 142 -3.88 8.01 -5.84
N GLY A 143 -4.61 7.30 -6.69
CA GLY A 143 -4.92 5.88 -6.52
C GLY A 143 -5.97 5.58 -5.46
N VAL A 144 -6.84 6.53 -5.10
CA VAL A 144 -7.87 6.39 -4.07
C VAL A 144 -9.24 6.12 -4.68
N GLY A 145 -9.98 5.22 -4.05
CA GLY A 145 -11.36 4.89 -4.43
C GLY A 145 -11.47 3.71 -5.41
N ALA A 146 -12.66 3.16 -5.54
CA ALA A 146 -12.90 1.98 -6.37
C ALA A 146 -12.58 2.20 -7.86
N ALA A 147 -12.73 3.44 -8.36
CA ALA A 147 -12.40 3.82 -9.73
C ALA A 147 -10.90 3.70 -10.03
N SER A 148 -10.03 3.89 -9.03
CA SER A 148 -8.57 3.81 -9.17
C SER A 148 -8.03 2.38 -9.14
N LEU A 149 -8.85 1.38 -8.80
CA LEU A 149 -8.41 -0.01 -8.67
C LEU A 149 -8.01 -0.65 -10.00
N GLY A 150 -8.31 -0.01 -11.14
CA GLY A 150 -7.96 -0.52 -12.47
C GLY A 150 -8.54 -1.92 -12.72
N LEU A 151 -9.78 -2.16 -12.32
CA LEU A 151 -10.45 -3.45 -12.45
C LEU A 151 -10.41 -3.93 -13.90
N ARG A 152 -9.80 -5.08 -14.14
CA ARG A 152 -9.65 -5.66 -15.48
C ARG A 152 -10.43 -6.94 -15.62
N LEU A 153 -11.31 -6.96 -16.62
CA LEU A 153 -12.01 -8.17 -17.01
C LEU A 153 -11.11 -8.99 -17.96
N ALA A 154 -10.93 -10.28 -17.67
CA ALA A 154 -10.29 -11.18 -18.62
C ALA A 154 -11.16 -11.28 -19.87
N LYS A 155 -10.56 -11.13 -21.06
CA LYS A 155 -11.26 -11.42 -22.32
C LYS A 155 -11.79 -12.84 -22.25
N SER A 156 -13.11 -13.00 -22.30
CA SER A 156 -13.72 -14.31 -22.49
C SER A 156 -13.25 -14.84 -23.85
N LYS A 157 -12.50 -15.95 -23.87
CA LYS A 157 -12.38 -16.79 -25.06
C LYS A 157 -13.78 -17.31 -25.29
N GLY A 158 -14.42 -16.85 -26.38
CA GLY A 158 -15.76 -17.25 -26.75
C GLY A 158 -15.94 -18.76 -26.64
N GLY A 159 -16.73 -19.20 -25.67
CA GLY A 159 -17.24 -20.56 -25.60
C GLY A 159 -18.44 -20.65 -26.51
N HIS A 160 -18.33 -21.51 -27.48
CA HIS A 160 -19.34 -22.13 -28.32
C HIS A 160 -20.78 -21.61 -28.26
N GLY A 161 -21.23 -21.05 -29.40
CA GLY A 161 -22.49 -21.40 -30.04
C GLY A 161 -23.75 -20.82 -29.41
N SER A 162 -24.16 -19.66 -29.90
CA SER A 162 -25.57 -19.44 -30.22
C SER A 162 -25.62 -18.51 -31.42
N HIS A 163 -25.91 -19.10 -32.57
CA HIS A 163 -26.43 -18.38 -33.73
C HIS A 163 -27.72 -17.68 -33.30
N HIS A 164 -27.74 -16.37 -33.32
CA HIS A 164 -28.98 -15.60 -33.49
C HIS A 164 -28.72 -14.48 -34.49
N ASN A 165 -29.43 -14.62 -35.58
CA ASN A 165 -29.57 -13.64 -36.66
C ASN A 165 -30.22 -12.35 -36.17
N GLY A 166 -29.71 -11.24 -36.66
CA GLY A 166 -30.48 -10.03 -37.02
C GLY A 166 -30.51 -8.94 -35.94
N GLY A 167 -29.85 -7.85 -36.25
CA GLY A 167 -30.02 -6.56 -35.58
C GLY A 167 -28.71 -5.81 -35.47
N ASP A 168 -28.61 -4.76 -36.24
CA ASP A 168 -27.51 -3.80 -36.32
C ASP A 168 -27.33 -3.07 -34.96
N ASP A 169 -26.55 -3.68 -34.07
CA ASP A 169 -26.16 -3.09 -32.78
C ASP A 169 -24.63 -3.15 -32.65
N SER A 170 -24.00 -2.01 -32.83
CA SER A 170 -22.54 -1.84 -32.72
C SER A 170 -21.98 -2.47 -31.42
N PRO A 171 -21.02 -3.40 -31.53
CA PRO A 171 -20.52 -4.17 -30.36
C PRO A 171 -19.79 -3.32 -29.31
N VAL A 172 -19.44 -2.06 -29.61
CA VAL A 172 -18.67 -1.19 -28.72
C VAL A 172 -19.53 -0.58 -27.61
N SER A 173 -20.78 -0.20 -27.91
CA SER A 173 -21.66 0.43 -26.89
C SER A 173 -22.22 -0.58 -25.88
N ARG A 174 -22.46 -1.82 -26.29
CA ARG A 174 -22.95 -2.88 -25.40
C ARG A 174 -21.86 -3.42 -24.47
N ALA A 175 -20.61 -3.47 -24.95
CA ALA A 175 -19.48 -3.92 -24.13
C ALA A 175 -19.14 -2.94 -22.99
N SER A 176 -19.25 -1.62 -23.22
CA SER A 176 -18.96 -0.62 -22.18
C SER A 176 -20.08 -0.56 -21.11
N ALA A 177 -21.34 -0.55 -21.52
CA ALA A 177 -22.48 -0.55 -20.59
C ALA A 177 -22.51 -1.84 -19.74
N SER A 178 -22.20 -3.01 -20.32
CA SER A 178 -22.09 -4.25 -19.57
C SER A 178 -20.93 -4.26 -18.59
N THR A 179 -19.81 -3.62 -18.91
CA THR A 179 -18.63 -3.54 -18.04
C THR A 179 -18.92 -2.70 -16.80
N ASP A 180 -19.62 -1.58 -16.93
CA ASP A 180 -19.96 -0.72 -15.79
C ASP A 180 -20.97 -1.41 -14.84
N GLU A 181 -21.95 -2.13 -15.39
CA GLU A 181 -22.87 -2.94 -14.59
C GLU A 181 -22.16 -4.06 -13.85
N GLN A 182 -21.21 -4.72 -14.49
CA GLN A 182 -20.39 -5.77 -13.88
C GLN A 182 -19.47 -5.21 -12.79
N ASN A 183 -18.83 -4.05 -13.01
CA ASN A 183 -18.06 -3.33 -12.00
C ASN A 183 -18.92 -3.02 -10.78
N ALA A 184 -20.09 -2.43 -10.99
CA ALA A 184 -21.03 -2.13 -9.92
C ALA A 184 -21.47 -3.39 -9.17
N GLY A 185 -21.67 -4.50 -9.87
CA GLY A 185 -21.98 -5.80 -9.30
C GLY A 185 -20.84 -6.36 -8.46
N LEU A 186 -19.59 -6.24 -8.91
CA LEU A 186 -18.41 -6.65 -8.14
C LEU A 186 -18.27 -5.83 -6.86
N VAL A 187 -18.33 -4.50 -6.96
CA VAL A 187 -18.25 -3.59 -5.81
C VAL A 187 -19.34 -3.94 -4.79
N ARG A 188 -20.58 -4.12 -5.25
CA ARG A 188 -21.72 -4.48 -4.38
C ARG A 188 -21.49 -5.81 -3.66
N ASN A 189 -20.98 -6.83 -4.36
CA ASN A 189 -20.68 -8.14 -3.75
C ASN A 189 -19.57 -8.04 -2.71
N MET A 190 -18.46 -7.38 -3.03
CA MET A 190 -17.32 -7.22 -2.12
C MET A 190 -17.69 -6.39 -0.89
N THR A 191 -18.55 -5.37 -1.07
CA THR A 191 -19.10 -4.58 0.03
C THR A 191 -20.03 -5.41 0.90
N GLY A 192 -20.92 -6.22 0.30
CA GLY A 192 -21.80 -7.12 1.01
C GLY A 192 -21.07 -8.18 1.86
N LEU A 193 -19.86 -8.58 1.43
CA LEU A 193 -18.98 -9.48 2.19
C LEU A 193 -18.19 -8.74 3.28
N GLY A 194 -18.26 -7.41 3.37
CA GLY A 194 -17.47 -6.60 4.29
C GLY A 194 -15.98 -6.50 3.92
N LEU A 195 -15.61 -6.98 2.73
CA LEU A 195 -14.24 -6.96 2.23
C LEU A 195 -13.87 -5.62 1.59
N TRP A 196 -14.86 -4.88 1.08
CA TRP A 196 -14.68 -3.54 0.56
C TRP A 196 -15.56 -2.54 1.30
N ALA A 197 -14.99 -1.41 1.70
CA ALA A 197 -15.74 -0.34 2.36
C ALA A 197 -15.09 1.02 2.15
N THR A 198 -15.93 2.06 2.07
CA THR A 198 -15.51 3.46 2.18
C THR A 198 -16.18 4.04 3.41
N ARG A 199 -15.39 4.41 4.41
CA ARG A 199 -15.83 4.95 5.69
C ARG A 199 -15.40 6.41 5.80
N THR A 200 -16.28 7.29 5.41
CA THR A 200 -16.08 8.74 5.49
C THR A 200 -16.21 9.22 6.92
N SER A 201 -15.52 10.32 7.27
CA SER A 201 -15.56 10.96 8.60
C SER A 201 -15.23 10.00 9.76
N SER A 202 -14.45 8.97 9.47
CA SER A 202 -14.06 7.93 10.44
C SER A 202 -12.66 8.13 11.02
N VAL A 203 -11.84 8.95 10.38
CA VAL A 203 -10.51 9.32 10.87
C VAL A 203 -10.66 10.49 11.85
N LYS A 204 -10.22 10.25 13.10
CA LYS A 204 -10.21 11.27 14.13
C LYS A 204 -8.82 11.88 14.23
N THR A 205 -8.73 13.19 14.11
CA THR A 205 -7.49 13.94 14.26
C THR A 205 -7.45 14.62 15.61
N GLN A 206 -6.26 14.85 16.14
CA GLN A 206 -6.03 15.57 17.38
C GLN A 206 -4.90 16.58 17.21
N GLN A 207 -5.22 17.86 17.40
CA GLN A 207 -4.28 18.98 17.32
C GLN A 207 -3.49 19.05 16.00
N ASP A 208 -4.09 18.59 14.90
CA ASP A 208 -3.46 18.52 13.57
C ASP A 208 -2.08 17.83 13.56
N MET A 209 -1.87 16.93 14.52
CA MET A 209 -0.61 16.21 14.69
C MET A 209 -0.80 14.70 14.77
N LEU A 210 -1.87 14.22 15.38
CA LEU A 210 -2.14 12.81 15.56
C LEU A 210 -3.45 12.44 14.85
N TYR A 211 -3.49 11.23 14.32
CA TYR A 211 -4.72 10.67 13.77
C TYR A 211 -4.91 9.23 14.19
N ARG A 212 -6.14 8.79 14.23
CA ARG A 212 -6.52 7.39 14.52
C ARG A 212 -7.83 7.03 13.86
N THR A 213 -7.94 5.75 13.47
CA THR A 213 -9.18 5.13 13.01
C THR A 213 -9.19 3.65 13.38
N ALA A 214 -10.38 3.06 13.45
CA ALA A 214 -10.56 1.64 13.70
C ALA A 214 -10.70 0.88 12.37
N LEU A 215 -9.80 -0.09 12.15
CA LEU A 215 -9.84 -1.02 11.03
C LEU A 215 -10.50 -2.32 11.48
N SER A 216 -11.71 -2.58 11.04
CA SER A 216 -12.41 -3.83 11.31
C SER A 216 -12.09 -4.86 10.23
N LEU A 217 -11.51 -5.99 10.63
CA LEU A 217 -11.25 -7.14 9.77
C LEU A 217 -12.34 -8.18 9.99
N PRO A 218 -13.12 -8.54 8.96
CA PRO A 218 -14.18 -9.53 9.09
C PRO A 218 -13.63 -10.96 9.23
N SER A 219 -14.48 -11.90 9.63
CA SER A 219 -14.09 -13.32 9.81
C SER A 219 -13.63 -14.00 8.52
N ASN A 220 -14.07 -13.51 7.37
CA ASN A 220 -13.72 -14.00 6.03
C ASN A 220 -12.55 -13.24 5.40
N VAL A 221 -11.79 -12.46 6.17
CA VAL A 221 -10.65 -11.72 5.66
C VAL A 221 -9.61 -12.66 5.05
N PRO A 222 -9.13 -12.45 3.81
CA PRO A 222 -8.16 -13.31 3.17
C PRO A 222 -6.77 -13.21 3.81
N PRO A 223 -6.03 -14.31 3.99
CA PRO A 223 -4.65 -14.26 4.43
C PRO A 223 -3.74 -13.69 3.32
N GLY A 224 -2.66 -13.02 3.71
CA GLY A 224 -1.67 -12.45 2.81
C GLY A 224 -1.02 -11.19 3.35
N SER A 225 -0.29 -10.49 2.47
CA SER A 225 0.32 -9.20 2.77
C SER A 225 -0.64 -8.07 2.42
N TYR A 226 -0.80 -7.16 3.35
CA TYR A 226 -1.65 -5.98 3.25
C TYR A 226 -0.77 -4.75 3.26
N VAL A 227 -1.15 -3.74 2.51
CA VAL A 227 -0.50 -2.43 2.49
C VAL A 227 -1.48 -1.40 3.02
N VAL A 228 -1.08 -0.69 4.03
CA VAL A 228 -1.77 0.48 4.57
C VAL A 228 -1.10 1.72 4.02
N ARG A 229 -1.84 2.53 3.29
CA ARG A 229 -1.38 3.81 2.76
C ARG A 229 -2.10 4.93 3.50
N VAL A 230 -1.36 5.95 3.87
CA VAL A 230 -1.91 7.17 4.44
C VAL A 230 -1.49 8.33 3.57
N LEU A 231 -2.46 9.05 3.06
CA LEU A 231 -2.26 10.23 2.22
C LEU A 231 -2.70 11.46 3.00
N HIS A 232 -1.87 12.47 2.98
CA HIS A 232 -2.12 13.78 3.57
C HIS A 232 -2.48 14.76 2.45
N PHE A 233 -3.67 15.32 2.53
CA PHE A 233 -4.21 16.28 1.57
C PHE A 233 -4.25 17.70 2.16
N ARG A 234 -3.92 18.65 1.31
CA ARG A 234 -4.05 20.09 1.57
C ARG A 234 -4.60 20.77 0.33
N ASP A 235 -5.68 21.51 0.47
CA ASP A 235 -6.32 22.24 -0.65
C ASP A 235 -6.60 21.34 -1.87
N GLY A 236 -7.03 20.11 -1.61
CA GLY A 236 -7.35 19.14 -2.66
C GLY A 236 -6.15 18.44 -3.31
N VAL A 237 -4.92 18.66 -2.82
CA VAL A 237 -3.69 18.07 -3.37
C VAL A 237 -3.04 17.15 -2.33
N ALA A 238 -2.61 15.96 -2.75
CA ALA A 238 -1.85 15.04 -1.92
C ALA A 238 -0.41 15.57 -1.75
N ILE A 239 -0.04 15.97 -0.53
CA ILE A 239 1.26 16.59 -0.22
C ILE A 239 2.24 15.62 0.43
N SER A 240 1.77 14.49 0.95
CA SER A 240 2.60 13.50 1.62
C SER A 240 1.91 12.14 1.63
N GLU A 241 2.69 11.09 1.56
CA GLU A 241 2.24 9.70 1.62
C GLU A 241 3.14 8.89 2.55
N SER A 242 2.54 7.95 3.29
CA SER A 242 3.23 6.92 4.06
C SER A 242 2.63 5.56 3.75
N LYS A 243 3.48 4.52 3.79
CA LYS A 243 3.08 3.12 3.62
C LYS A 243 3.58 2.30 4.80
N THR A 244 2.73 1.40 5.27
CA THR A 244 3.03 0.44 6.33
C THR A 244 2.47 -0.91 5.92
N ASP A 245 3.25 -1.95 6.13
CA ASP A 245 2.86 -3.32 5.81
C ASP A 245 2.20 -4.00 7.01
N MET A 246 1.18 -4.81 6.73
CA MET A 246 0.51 -5.68 7.69
C MET A 246 0.40 -7.07 7.10
N LYS A 247 0.56 -8.10 7.92
CA LYS A 247 0.46 -9.49 7.49
C LYS A 247 -0.70 -10.19 8.19
N ILE A 248 -1.49 -10.90 7.40
CA ILE A 248 -2.54 -11.79 7.92
C ILE A 248 -2.16 -13.22 7.53
N ARG A 249 -2.04 -14.11 8.52
CA ARG A 249 -1.67 -15.50 8.28
C ARG A 249 -2.61 -16.47 8.98
N LYS A 250 -2.78 -17.64 8.40
CA LYS A 250 -3.45 -18.75 9.08
C LYS A 250 -2.54 -19.30 10.18
N ALA A 251 -3.07 -19.43 11.37
CA ALA A 251 -2.41 -19.99 12.54
C ALA A 251 -3.19 -21.18 13.09
N GLY A 252 -2.56 -21.91 14.01
CA GLY A 252 -3.16 -23.06 14.68
C GLY A 252 -2.66 -24.42 14.15
N LEU A 253 -3.22 -25.49 14.69
CA LEU A 253 -2.79 -26.86 14.43
C LEU A 253 -2.85 -27.21 12.92
N SER A 254 -3.90 -26.77 12.23
CA SER A 254 -4.06 -27.00 10.79
C SER A 254 -2.92 -26.36 9.96
N ALA A 255 -2.49 -25.17 10.33
CA ALA A 255 -1.37 -24.49 9.65
C ALA A 255 -0.02 -25.16 9.97
N LEU A 256 0.12 -25.70 11.18
CA LEU A 256 1.30 -26.47 11.58
C LEU A 256 1.40 -27.78 10.77
N ILE A 257 0.30 -28.53 10.69
CA ILE A 257 0.24 -29.77 9.90
C ILE A 257 0.49 -29.49 8.43
N TYR A 258 -0.13 -28.45 7.88
CA TYR A 258 0.07 -28.06 6.49
C TYR A 258 1.54 -27.73 6.18
N ARG A 259 2.19 -26.90 7.02
CA ARG A 259 3.61 -26.57 6.88
C ARG A 259 4.49 -27.81 7.00
N PHE A 260 4.25 -28.64 8.02
CA PHE A 260 5.00 -29.89 8.21
C PHE A 260 4.86 -30.82 7.01
N ALA A 261 3.66 -30.96 6.44
CA ALA A 261 3.40 -31.77 5.27
C ALA A 261 4.10 -31.25 4.00
N HIS A 262 4.26 -29.90 3.85
CA HIS A 262 4.89 -29.29 2.68
C HIS A 262 6.42 -29.16 2.82
N ASP A 263 6.88 -28.72 3.98
CA ASP A 263 8.30 -28.45 4.21
C ASP A 263 9.08 -29.74 4.48
N TYR A 264 8.40 -30.74 5.06
CA TYR A 264 8.97 -32.04 5.43
C TYR A 264 8.14 -33.21 4.89
N SER A 265 7.76 -33.16 3.62
CA SER A 265 6.85 -34.11 2.98
C SER A 265 7.24 -35.58 3.15
N LEU A 266 8.56 -35.87 3.09
CA LEU A 266 9.09 -37.22 3.27
C LEU A 266 8.90 -37.71 4.71
N PHE A 267 9.17 -36.90 5.70
CA PHE A 267 8.96 -37.25 7.11
C PHE A 267 7.48 -37.37 7.45
N TYR A 268 6.62 -36.49 6.87
CA TYR A 268 5.17 -36.58 7.02
C TYR A 268 4.64 -37.92 6.47
N GLY A 269 5.07 -38.31 5.27
CA GLY A 269 4.70 -39.60 4.66
C GLY A 269 5.13 -40.79 5.51
N LEU A 270 6.39 -40.78 5.97
CA LEU A 270 6.93 -41.87 6.82
C LEU A 270 6.17 -41.97 8.15
N PHE A 271 5.86 -40.81 8.77
CA PHE A 271 5.07 -40.75 10.00
C PHE A 271 3.64 -41.28 9.79
N ALA A 272 2.98 -40.91 8.69
CA ALA A 272 1.65 -41.39 8.35
C ALA A 272 1.61 -42.93 8.18
N ILE A 273 2.62 -43.52 7.50
CA ILE A 273 2.73 -44.96 7.33
C ILE A 273 2.97 -45.64 8.67
N ALA A 274 3.89 -45.14 9.50
CA ALA A 274 4.17 -45.70 10.82
C ALA A 274 2.95 -45.65 11.73
N PHE A 275 2.19 -44.54 11.70
CA PHE A 275 0.96 -44.38 12.46
C PHE A 275 -0.15 -45.34 11.99
N ALA A 276 -0.30 -45.50 10.67
CA ALA A 276 -1.27 -46.44 10.11
C ALA A 276 -0.94 -47.89 10.50
N MET A 277 0.35 -48.31 10.44
CA MET A 277 0.77 -49.63 10.88
C MET A 277 0.53 -49.85 12.37
N ALA A 278 0.90 -48.87 13.20
CA ALA A 278 0.67 -48.94 14.66
C ALA A 278 -0.81 -49.06 15.00
N SER A 279 -1.65 -48.26 14.33
CA SER A 279 -3.11 -48.27 14.52
C SER A 279 -3.72 -49.60 14.11
N GLY A 280 -3.30 -50.14 12.97
CA GLY A 280 -3.75 -51.46 12.49
C GLY A 280 -3.33 -52.62 13.43
N TRP A 281 -2.07 -52.56 13.95
CA TRP A 281 -1.58 -53.55 14.90
C TRP A 281 -2.33 -53.48 16.23
N LEU A 282 -2.58 -52.27 16.78
CA LEU A 282 -3.39 -52.07 17.98
C LEU A 282 -4.82 -52.58 17.80
N ALA A 283 -5.45 -52.27 16.64
CA ALA A 283 -6.76 -52.80 16.31
C ALA A 283 -6.80 -54.33 16.27
N ALA A 284 -5.79 -54.96 15.60
CA ALA A 284 -5.67 -56.43 15.56
C ALA A 284 -5.56 -57.07 16.93
N ILE A 285 -4.81 -56.46 17.88
CA ILE A 285 -4.72 -56.91 19.27
C ILE A 285 -6.05 -56.78 20.01
N ALA A 286 -6.70 -55.59 19.84
CA ALA A 286 -7.97 -55.36 20.52
C ALA A 286 -9.09 -56.33 20.10
N PHE A 287 -9.16 -56.60 18.80
CA PHE A 287 -10.17 -57.53 18.24
C PHE A 287 -9.79 -59.01 18.33
N ARG A 288 -8.51 -59.36 18.59
CA ARG A 288 -8.07 -60.74 18.79
C ARG A 288 -8.45 -61.28 20.14
N ARG A 289 -8.95 -60.49 21.06
CA ARG A 289 -9.21 -60.87 22.46
C ARG A 289 -10.70 -61.22 22.72
N ASN A 290 -11.53 -61.24 21.67
CA ASN A 290 -12.93 -61.70 21.74
C ASN A 290 -13.11 -63.07 21.03
#